data_c7877793dadd80996025512f3ca849ce
#
_entry.id   c7877793dadd80996025512f3ca849ce
#
_cell.length_a   1.000
_cell.length_b   1.000
_cell.length_c   1.000
_cell.angle_alpha   90.00
_cell.angle_beta   90.00
_cell.angle_gamma   90.00
#
_symmetry.space_group_name_H-M   'P 1'
#
loop_
_entity.id
_entity.type
_entity.pdbx_description
1 polymer ?
#
loop_
_entity_poly.entity_id
_entity_poly.type
_entity_poly.pdbx_seq_one_letter_code
_entity_poly.pdbx_strand_id
1 'polypeptide(L)'
;MSPLMRARFSRFQHNQLGFRRFILFIIIFVLSLFAEFIANDKPLLVHYQQSFYFPIIRDYPETTFGGVFETTADYQDPVVKQLIEKQGWMISPPVSFSYQSPNLSLAVPVPSKPSPQNWLGTDDQGRDVFARILYGLRISLLFGFALTLCSAVVGIIVGAIQGYYGGWIDLIGQRVLEVWGGLPMLFIVMILVSMFSPSVYWLFLIMLLFGWTELVGLVRAEFLRARNLDYVRAAQALGVSDDQIIFKHILPNAISSSLSQIPFMLTANIIALTALDFLGYGLPPDAASLGELLLQGKNNLDAPWLVLSGSFTLAIVLSLLIYIGEAARDAFDPRR
;
A
#
# COMPACT_ATOMS: atom_id res chain seq x y z
N MET A 1 -16.32 -10.67 18.49
CA MET A 1 -15.09 -10.20 19.18
C MET A 1 -15.07 -10.76 20.58
N SER A 2 -13.94 -11.41 20.99
CA SER A 2 -13.77 -11.88 22.35
C SER A 2 -13.76 -10.71 23.36
N PRO A 3 -14.11 -10.93 24.64
CA PRO A 3 -14.06 -9.87 25.67
C PRO A 3 -12.69 -9.20 25.78
N LEU A 4 -11.60 -9.97 25.62
CA LEU A 4 -10.23 -9.47 25.60
C LEU A 4 -9.95 -8.52 24.42
N MET A 5 -10.43 -8.84 23.23
CA MET A 5 -10.28 -7.99 22.05
C MET A 5 -11.04 -6.66 22.21
N ARG A 6 -12.23 -6.70 22.81
CA ARG A 6 -13.00 -5.46 23.13
C ARG A 6 -12.24 -4.57 24.12
N ALA A 7 -11.69 -5.16 25.18
CA ALA A 7 -10.91 -4.41 26.16
C ALA A 7 -9.67 -3.76 25.53
N ARG A 8 -8.94 -4.47 24.68
CA ARG A 8 -7.77 -3.94 23.95
C ARG A 8 -8.13 -2.83 22.99
N PHE A 9 -9.21 -3.02 22.23
CA PHE A 9 -9.71 -1.97 21.34
C PHE A 9 -10.16 -0.73 22.11
N SER A 10 -10.82 -0.90 23.23
CA SER A 10 -11.18 0.21 24.13
C SER A 10 -9.93 0.95 24.63
N ARG A 11 -8.87 0.24 25.03
CA ARG A 11 -7.60 0.86 25.42
C ARG A 11 -6.97 1.65 24.28
N PHE A 12 -6.97 1.10 23.04
CA PHE A 12 -6.50 1.81 21.87
C PHE A 12 -7.28 3.12 21.63
N GLN A 13 -8.61 3.09 21.80
CA GLN A 13 -9.45 4.28 21.68
C GLN A 13 -9.17 5.34 22.76
N HIS A 14 -8.81 4.91 23.99
CA HIS A 14 -8.44 5.84 25.05
C HIS A 14 -7.09 6.53 24.84
N ASN A 15 -6.21 5.98 24.01
CA ASN A 15 -5.02 6.68 23.52
C ASN A 15 -5.44 7.68 22.42
N GLN A 16 -5.89 8.88 22.85
CA GLN A 16 -6.45 9.90 21.97
C GLN A 16 -5.52 10.28 20.81
N LEU A 17 -4.20 10.33 21.04
CA LEU A 17 -3.23 10.67 20.00
C LEU A 17 -3.10 9.55 18.99
N GLY A 18 -2.95 8.32 19.41
CA GLY A 18 -2.88 7.16 18.54
C GLY A 18 -4.17 6.99 17.71
N PHE A 19 -5.33 7.15 18.35
CA PHE A 19 -6.62 7.01 17.70
C PHE A 19 -6.88 8.12 16.67
N ARG A 20 -6.54 9.40 16.96
CA ARG A 20 -6.64 10.50 15.99
C ARG A 20 -5.76 10.27 14.77
N ARG A 21 -4.53 9.78 14.97
CA ARG A 21 -3.60 9.45 13.88
C ARG A 21 -4.12 8.28 13.04
N PHE A 22 -4.73 7.29 13.68
CA PHE A 22 -5.40 6.19 12.98
C PHE A 22 -6.55 6.71 12.12
N ILE A 23 -7.41 7.60 12.64
CA ILE A 23 -8.48 8.22 11.84
C ILE A 23 -7.90 8.99 10.65
N LEU A 24 -6.87 9.80 10.87
CA LEU A 24 -6.22 10.56 9.80
C LEU A 24 -5.64 9.63 8.72
N PHE A 25 -5.00 8.53 9.12
CA PHE A 25 -4.51 7.53 8.19
C PHE A 25 -5.65 6.90 7.37
N ILE A 26 -6.76 6.54 8.01
CA ILE A 26 -7.94 5.99 7.31
C ILE A 26 -8.52 7.02 6.34
N ILE A 27 -8.59 8.30 6.69
CA ILE A 27 -9.04 9.35 5.78
C ILE A 27 -8.13 9.43 4.54
N ILE A 28 -6.81 9.47 4.75
CA ILE A 28 -5.83 9.50 3.64
C ILE A 28 -5.97 8.25 2.77
N PHE A 29 -6.09 7.07 3.38
CA PHE A 29 -6.27 5.82 2.66
C PHE A 29 -7.57 5.79 1.85
N VAL A 30 -8.70 6.17 2.47
CA VAL A 30 -9.99 6.25 1.78
C VAL A 30 -9.94 7.25 0.62
N LEU A 31 -9.37 8.44 0.83
CA LEU A 31 -9.20 9.42 -0.25
C LEU A 31 -8.36 8.83 -1.41
N SER A 32 -7.32 8.06 -1.11
CA SER A 32 -6.52 7.41 -2.16
C SER A 32 -7.30 6.33 -2.92
N LEU A 33 -8.24 5.64 -2.26
CA LEU A 33 -9.12 4.66 -2.93
C LEU A 33 -10.09 5.32 -3.92
N PHE A 34 -10.50 6.54 -3.64
CA PHE A 34 -11.37 7.35 -4.51
C PHE A 34 -10.58 8.31 -5.41
N ALA A 35 -9.36 7.94 -5.78
CA ALA A 35 -8.48 8.79 -6.59
C ALA A 35 -9.12 9.22 -7.91
N GLU A 36 -9.90 8.34 -8.57
CA GLU A 36 -10.59 8.64 -9.82
C GLU A 36 -11.60 9.78 -9.71
N PHE A 37 -12.20 9.97 -8.53
CA PHE A 37 -13.14 11.08 -8.29
C PHE A 37 -12.45 12.40 -7.99
N ILE A 38 -11.17 12.38 -7.64
CA ILE A 38 -10.39 13.55 -7.24
C ILE A 38 -9.48 14.00 -8.39
N ALA A 39 -8.83 13.05 -9.07
CA ALA A 39 -7.85 13.31 -10.13
C ALA A 39 -8.06 12.31 -11.28
N ASN A 40 -8.66 12.79 -12.36
CA ASN A 40 -8.96 11.98 -13.55
C ASN A 40 -9.10 12.88 -14.78
N ASP A 41 -8.73 12.36 -15.93
CA ASP A 41 -8.91 13.00 -17.25
C ASP A 41 -10.34 12.84 -17.79
N LYS A 42 -11.13 11.91 -17.22
CA LYS A 42 -12.53 11.68 -17.56
C LYS A 42 -13.45 12.45 -16.61
N PRO A 43 -14.48 13.14 -17.12
CA PRO A 43 -15.48 13.79 -16.27
C PRO A 43 -16.31 12.77 -15.49
N LEU A 44 -16.74 13.19 -14.30
CA LEU A 44 -17.61 12.38 -13.42
C LEU A 44 -18.98 12.19 -14.03
N LEU A 45 -19.49 13.25 -14.68
CA LEU A 45 -20.81 13.28 -15.26
C LEU A 45 -20.81 14.20 -16.48
N VAL A 46 -21.42 13.75 -17.57
CA VAL A 46 -21.71 14.53 -18.76
C VAL A 46 -23.21 14.48 -19.01
N HIS A 47 -23.82 15.66 -19.12
CA HIS A 47 -25.18 15.81 -19.62
C HIS A 47 -25.10 16.30 -21.05
N TYR A 48 -25.61 15.53 -22.02
CA TYR A 48 -25.57 15.86 -23.43
C TYR A 48 -26.88 15.41 -24.10
N GLN A 49 -27.55 16.31 -24.85
CA GLN A 49 -28.81 16.03 -25.56
C GLN A 49 -29.86 15.31 -24.69
N GLN A 50 -30.14 15.86 -23.51
CA GLN A 50 -31.10 15.31 -22.52
C GLN A 50 -30.75 13.92 -21.94
N SER A 51 -29.55 13.42 -22.18
CA SER A 51 -29.07 12.14 -21.64
C SER A 51 -27.89 12.35 -20.70
N PHE A 52 -27.79 11.48 -19.70
CA PHE A 52 -26.67 11.47 -18.75
C PHE A 52 -25.69 10.37 -19.09
N TYR A 53 -24.40 10.73 -19.11
CA TYR A 53 -23.29 9.84 -19.37
C TYR A 53 -22.31 9.84 -18.18
N PHE A 54 -21.73 8.71 -17.87
CA PHE A 54 -20.79 8.52 -16.75
C PHE A 54 -19.42 8.04 -17.27
N PRO A 55 -18.59 8.93 -17.83
CA PRO A 55 -17.31 8.56 -18.44
C PRO A 55 -16.34 7.89 -17.48
N ILE A 56 -16.42 8.18 -16.19
CA ILE A 56 -15.61 7.54 -15.15
C ILE A 56 -15.86 6.02 -15.03
N ILE A 57 -17.07 5.54 -15.43
CA ILE A 57 -17.47 4.13 -15.30
C ILE A 57 -17.38 3.42 -16.65
N ARG A 58 -17.73 4.13 -17.73
CA ARG A 58 -17.85 3.56 -19.07
C ARG A 58 -17.24 4.49 -20.11
N ASP A 59 -16.49 3.90 -21.04
CA ASP A 59 -15.96 4.64 -22.18
C ASP A 59 -17.05 4.88 -23.21
N TYR A 60 -17.07 6.11 -23.75
CA TYR A 60 -17.97 6.52 -24.81
C TYR A 60 -17.14 7.00 -26.01
N PRO A 61 -17.53 6.63 -27.24
CA PRO A 61 -16.86 7.14 -28.43
C PRO A 61 -17.15 8.63 -28.62
N GLU A 62 -16.26 9.34 -29.27
CA GLU A 62 -16.40 10.76 -29.55
C GLU A 62 -17.67 11.09 -30.36
N THR A 63 -18.10 10.15 -31.24
CA THR A 63 -19.35 10.24 -32.01
C THR A 63 -20.59 10.39 -31.13
N THR A 64 -20.58 9.91 -29.89
CA THR A 64 -21.66 10.10 -28.91
C THR A 64 -21.91 11.59 -28.62
N PHE A 65 -20.87 12.42 -28.67
CA PHE A 65 -20.89 13.84 -28.39
C PHE A 65 -20.86 14.72 -29.66
N GLY A 66 -21.13 14.10 -30.82
CA GLY A 66 -21.17 14.82 -32.11
C GLY A 66 -19.79 14.98 -32.78
N GLY A 67 -18.78 14.29 -32.31
CA GLY A 67 -17.48 14.21 -32.96
C GLY A 67 -17.46 13.25 -34.16
N VAL A 68 -16.28 13.12 -34.77
CA VAL A 68 -16.10 12.38 -36.04
C VAL A 68 -15.53 10.99 -35.81
N PHE A 69 -14.79 10.76 -34.72
CA PHE A 69 -14.03 9.53 -34.47
C PHE A 69 -14.83 8.51 -33.65
N GLU A 70 -14.70 7.22 -34.00
CA GLU A 70 -15.27 6.12 -33.19
C GLU A 70 -14.36 5.71 -32.00
N THR A 71 -13.21 6.37 -31.85
CA THR A 71 -12.33 6.19 -30.69
C THR A 71 -12.94 6.80 -29.44
N THR A 72 -12.49 6.33 -28.27
CA THR A 72 -12.89 6.89 -26.96
C THR A 72 -12.69 8.41 -26.95
N ALA A 73 -13.71 9.16 -26.52
CA ALA A 73 -13.65 10.61 -26.45
C ALA A 73 -12.52 11.09 -25.52
N ASP A 74 -11.68 11.97 -26.02
CA ASP A 74 -10.71 12.70 -25.19
C ASP A 74 -11.35 13.96 -24.64
N TYR A 75 -11.72 13.92 -23.36
CA TYR A 75 -12.37 15.04 -22.69
C TYR A 75 -11.41 16.20 -22.37
N GLN A 76 -10.11 16.05 -22.65
CA GLN A 76 -9.14 17.15 -22.57
C GLN A 76 -9.05 17.93 -23.89
N ASP A 77 -9.47 17.33 -25.02
CA ASP A 77 -9.49 17.98 -26.32
C ASP A 77 -10.46 19.19 -26.31
N PRO A 78 -9.99 20.40 -26.66
CA PRO A 78 -10.85 21.58 -26.77
C PRO A 78 -12.05 21.40 -27.71
N VAL A 79 -11.91 20.60 -28.77
CA VAL A 79 -12.99 20.33 -29.72
C VAL A 79 -14.10 19.53 -29.05
N VAL A 80 -13.76 18.44 -28.35
CA VAL A 80 -14.74 17.61 -27.63
C VAL A 80 -15.42 18.41 -26.53
N LYS A 81 -14.65 19.23 -25.78
CA LYS A 81 -15.22 20.16 -24.78
C LYS A 81 -16.27 21.09 -25.39
N GLN A 82 -15.93 21.74 -26.50
CA GLN A 82 -16.85 22.66 -27.17
C GLN A 82 -18.10 21.95 -27.70
N LEU A 83 -17.98 20.73 -28.23
CA LEU A 83 -19.13 19.94 -28.68
C LEU A 83 -20.09 19.64 -27.53
N ILE A 84 -19.56 19.23 -26.36
CA ILE A 84 -20.38 18.96 -25.18
C ILE A 84 -21.01 20.25 -24.65
N GLU A 85 -20.26 21.35 -24.53
CA GLU A 85 -20.74 22.65 -23.99
C GLU A 85 -21.81 23.28 -24.88
N LYS A 86 -21.84 23.05 -26.18
CA LYS A 86 -22.88 23.55 -27.09
C LYS A 86 -24.26 22.95 -26.81
N GLN A 87 -24.35 21.71 -26.34
CA GLN A 87 -25.62 20.99 -26.16
C GLN A 87 -25.82 20.41 -24.77
N GLY A 88 -24.92 20.76 -23.84
CA GLY A 88 -24.94 20.21 -22.49
C GLY A 88 -23.92 20.86 -21.56
N TRP A 89 -23.53 20.11 -20.57
CA TRP A 89 -22.51 20.49 -19.56
C TRP A 89 -21.81 19.23 -19.04
N MET A 90 -20.63 19.41 -18.43
CA MET A 90 -19.91 18.32 -17.79
C MET A 90 -19.37 18.73 -16.41
N ILE A 91 -19.26 17.77 -15.51
CA ILE A 91 -18.64 17.93 -14.20
C ILE A 91 -17.32 17.14 -14.23
N SER A 92 -16.22 17.87 -14.23
CA SER A 92 -14.88 17.29 -14.15
C SER A 92 -14.43 17.12 -12.70
N PRO A 93 -13.51 16.19 -12.40
CA PRO A 93 -12.84 16.11 -11.11
C PRO A 93 -12.09 17.42 -10.79
N PRO A 94 -11.79 17.69 -9.49
CA PRO A 94 -11.01 18.86 -9.07
C PRO A 94 -9.65 18.98 -9.76
N VAL A 95 -8.98 17.86 -10.01
CA VAL A 95 -7.78 17.75 -10.85
C VAL A 95 -8.16 17.00 -12.11
N SER A 96 -8.16 17.69 -13.25
CA SER A 96 -8.63 17.16 -14.52
C SER A 96 -7.55 16.37 -15.27
N PHE A 97 -6.62 15.73 -14.55
CA PHE A 97 -5.56 14.89 -15.10
C PHE A 97 -5.51 13.57 -14.36
N SER A 98 -5.33 12.48 -15.09
CA SER A 98 -5.01 11.16 -14.54
C SER A 98 -3.50 11.09 -14.22
N TYR A 99 -3.11 10.05 -13.49
CA TYR A 99 -1.69 9.77 -13.22
C TYR A 99 -0.87 9.40 -14.47
N GLN A 100 -1.53 9.05 -15.56
CA GLN A 100 -0.88 8.69 -16.85
C GLN A 100 -0.98 9.81 -17.86
N SER A 101 -1.97 10.69 -17.77
CA SER A 101 -2.27 11.70 -18.78
C SER A 101 -1.28 12.86 -18.70
N PRO A 102 -0.43 13.10 -19.72
CA PRO A 102 0.41 14.28 -19.78
C PRO A 102 -0.45 15.52 -20.06
N ASN A 103 -0.08 16.65 -19.48
CA ASN A 103 -0.68 17.93 -19.82
C ASN A 103 -0.06 18.48 -21.12
N LEU A 104 -0.73 18.26 -22.22
CA LEU A 104 -0.26 18.70 -23.56
C LEU A 104 -0.48 20.21 -23.78
N SER A 105 -1.22 20.90 -22.92
CA SER A 105 -1.49 22.34 -23.03
C SER A 105 -0.44 23.23 -22.38
N LEU A 106 0.66 22.63 -21.88
CA LEU A 106 1.75 23.38 -21.24
C LEU A 106 2.51 24.23 -22.27
N ALA A 107 2.58 25.54 -21.99
CA ALA A 107 3.41 26.48 -22.78
C ALA A 107 4.89 26.51 -22.36
N VAL A 108 5.28 25.69 -21.38
CA VAL A 108 6.62 25.67 -20.79
C VAL A 108 7.19 24.25 -20.81
N PRO A 109 8.53 24.10 -20.82
CA PRO A 109 9.16 22.79 -20.77
C PRO A 109 8.79 22.01 -19.51
N VAL A 110 8.76 20.69 -19.61
CA VAL A 110 8.58 19.77 -18.47
C VAL A 110 9.95 19.39 -17.89
N PRO A 111 10.03 19.19 -16.57
CA PRO A 111 8.97 19.34 -15.55
C PRO A 111 8.60 20.81 -15.27
N SER A 112 7.31 21.11 -15.20
CA SER A 112 6.81 22.47 -14.97
C SER A 112 6.46 22.73 -13.50
N LYS A 113 6.65 23.98 -13.08
CA LYS A 113 6.38 24.43 -11.69
C LYS A 113 4.89 24.31 -11.32
N PRO A 114 4.55 24.27 -10.04
CA PRO A 114 3.17 24.35 -9.56
C PRO A 114 2.40 25.50 -10.19
N SER A 115 1.16 25.22 -10.62
CA SER A 115 0.26 26.14 -11.30
C SER A 115 -1.18 25.89 -10.85
N PRO A 116 -2.14 26.78 -11.17
CA PRO A 116 -3.55 26.53 -10.87
C PRO A 116 -4.12 25.27 -11.54
N GLN A 117 -3.55 24.83 -12.66
CA GLN A 117 -3.96 23.61 -13.37
C GLN A 117 -3.27 22.37 -12.78
N ASN A 118 -2.01 22.48 -12.41
CA ASN A 118 -1.18 21.41 -11.83
C ASN A 118 -0.69 21.85 -10.45
N TRP A 119 -1.45 21.57 -9.41
CA TRP A 119 -1.24 22.12 -8.05
C TRP A 119 0.15 21.88 -7.47
N LEU A 120 0.73 20.70 -7.74
CA LEU A 120 2.09 20.34 -7.33
C LEU A 120 3.07 20.34 -8.51
N GLY A 121 2.71 20.97 -9.62
CA GLY A 121 3.52 20.96 -10.85
C GLY A 121 3.38 19.67 -11.64
N THR A 122 4.24 19.52 -12.66
CA THR A 122 4.29 18.30 -13.48
C THR A 122 5.60 17.55 -13.29
N ASP A 123 5.58 16.28 -13.63
CA ASP A 123 6.76 15.43 -13.69
C ASP A 123 7.52 15.61 -15.02
N ASP A 124 8.58 14.84 -15.23
CA ASP A 124 9.44 14.90 -16.43
C ASP A 124 8.75 14.46 -17.72
N GLN A 125 7.56 13.85 -17.63
CA GLN A 125 6.70 13.47 -18.75
C GLN A 125 5.48 14.39 -18.91
N GLY A 126 5.39 15.47 -18.11
CA GLY A 126 4.26 16.39 -18.14
C GLY A 126 3.02 15.90 -17.41
N ARG A 127 3.11 14.80 -16.64
CA ARG A 127 2.00 14.25 -15.88
C ARG A 127 1.81 15.04 -14.57
N ASP A 128 0.59 15.13 -14.09
CA ASP A 128 0.27 15.87 -12.86
C ASP A 128 0.83 15.17 -11.61
N VAL A 129 1.65 15.89 -10.84
CA VAL A 129 2.32 15.34 -9.65
C VAL A 129 1.33 15.01 -8.53
N PHE A 130 0.26 15.81 -8.34
CA PHE A 130 -0.75 15.52 -7.33
C PHE A 130 -1.50 14.22 -7.65
N ALA A 131 -1.91 14.04 -8.92
CA ALA A 131 -2.51 12.80 -9.38
C ALA A 131 -1.57 11.61 -9.14
N ARG A 132 -0.30 11.72 -9.53
CA ARG A 132 0.70 10.67 -9.31
C ARG A 132 0.91 10.32 -7.84
N ILE A 133 0.91 11.30 -6.95
CA ILE A 133 0.98 11.06 -5.50
C ILE A 133 -0.24 10.31 -5.01
N LEU A 134 -1.44 10.73 -5.40
CA LEU A 134 -2.68 10.14 -4.93
C LEU A 134 -2.81 8.66 -5.36
N TYR A 135 -2.54 8.38 -6.63
CA TYR A 135 -2.55 7.01 -7.17
C TYR A 135 -1.37 6.18 -6.68
N GLY A 136 -0.17 6.78 -6.58
CA GLY A 136 1.02 6.12 -6.05
C GLY A 136 0.85 5.72 -4.58
N LEU A 137 0.21 6.58 -3.79
CA LEU A 137 -0.14 6.28 -2.40
C LEU A 137 -1.11 5.09 -2.32
N ARG A 138 -2.16 5.05 -3.16
CA ARG A 138 -3.08 3.92 -3.23
C ARG A 138 -2.36 2.61 -3.54
N ILE A 139 -1.52 2.61 -4.58
CA ILE A 139 -0.76 1.42 -4.97
C ILE A 139 0.17 0.98 -3.84
N SER A 140 0.94 1.91 -3.27
CA SER A 140 1.88 1.60 -2.18
C SER A 140 1.18 1.04 -0.94
N LEU A 141 0.02 1.59 -0.56
CA LEU A 141 -0.75 1.11 0.58
C LEU A 141 -1.38 -0.26 0.31
N LEU A 142 -2.06 -0.45 -0.82
CA LEU A 142 -2.69 -1.73 -1.18
C LEU A 142 -1.65 -2.84 -1.32
N PHE A 143 -0.54 -2.57 -2.02
CA PHE A 143 0.57 -3.51 -2.16
C PHE A 143 1.19 -3.84 -0.80
N GLY A 144 1.47 -2.82 0.01
CA GLY A 144 2.02 -2.98 1.35
C GLY A 144 1.10 -3.79 2.27
N PHE A 145 -0.22 -3.53 2.26
CA PHE A 145 -1.21 -4.30 3.01
C PHE A 145 -1.26 -5.75 2.57
N ALA A 146 -1.35 -6.00 1.25
CA ALA A 146 -1.39 -7.36 0.72
C ALA A 146 -0.11 -8.14 1.08
N LEU A 147 1.06 -7.51 0.89
CA LEU A 147 2.34 -8.11 1.22
C LEU A 147 2.47 -8.40 2.72
N THR A 148 2.07 -7.44 3.57
CA THR A 148 2.09 -7.60 5.03
C THR A 148 1.17 -8.73 5.47
N LEU A 149 -0.04 -8.81 4.92
CA LEU A 149 -0.99 -9.88 5.26
C LEU A 149 -0.45 -11.26 4.86
N CYS A 150 0.03 -11.42 3.63
CA CYS A 150 0.59 -12.68 3.16
C CYS A 150 1.85 -13.07 3.95
N SER A 151 2.76 -12.12 4.18
CA SER A 151 3.97 -12.35 4.99
C SER A 151 3.63 -12.73 6.42
N ALA A 152 2.63 -12.07 7.02
CA ALA A 152 2.18 -12.39 8.38
C ALA A 152 1.61 -13.82 8.46
N VAL A 153 0.79 -14.23 7.50
CA VAL A 153 0.22 -15.59 7.47
C VAL A 153 1.34 -16.63 7.39
N VAL A 154 2.29 -16.49 6.47
CA VAL A 154 3.43 -17.42 6.33
C VAL A 154 4.29 -17.40 7.59
N GLY A 155 4.65 -16.23 8.10
CA GLY A 155 5.47 -16.08 9.30
C GLY A 155 4.82 -16.68 10.55
N ILE A 156 3.50 -16.53 10.70
CA ILE A 156 2.75 -17.14 11.81
C ILE A 156 2.77 -18.66 11.69
N ILE A 157 2.52 -19.22 10.51
CA ILE A 157 2.52 -20.68 10.29
C ILE A 157 3.90 -21.26 10.61
N VAL A 158 4.97 -20.70 10.02
CA VAL A 158 6.34 -21.19 10.23
C VAL A 158 6.77 -21.04 11.68
N GLY A 159 6.50 -19.87 12.30
CA GLY A 159 6.83 -19.63 13.70
C GLY A 159 6.07 -20.55 14.65
N ALA A 160 4.78 -20.83 14.38
CA ALA A 160 3.97 -21.75 15.16
C ALA A 160 4.51 -23.18 15.10
N ILE A 161 4.86 -23.67 13.91
CA ILE A 161 5.44 -25.01 13.70
C ILE A 161 6.76 -25.14 14.47
N GLN A 162 7.68 -24.19 14.29
CA GLN A 162 8.97 -24.20 14.98
C GLN A 162 8.81 -24.15 16.50
N GLY A 163 7.95 -23.23 16.98
CA GLY A 163 7.74 -23.04 18.42
C GLY A 163 7.00 -24.18 19.11
N TYR A 164 6.01 -24.79 18.45
CA TYR A 164 5.23 -25.88 19.01
C TYR A 164 6.02 -27.18 19.09
N TYR A 165 6.55 -27.67 17.95
CA TYR A 165 7.28 -28.93 17.88
C TYR A 165 8.66 -28.82 18.53
N GLY A 166 9.38 -27.73 18.31
CA GLY A 166 10.72 -27.54 18.88
C GLY A 166 11.75 -28.53 18.34
N GLY A 167 12.78 -28.86 19.12
CA GLY A 167 13.79 -29.88 18.80
C GLY A 167 14.46 -29.65 17.44
N TRP A 168 14.53 -30.68 16.61
CA TRP A 168 15.15 -30.61 15.29
C TRP A 168 14.43 -29.70 14.30
N ILE A 169 13.10 -29.65 14.34
CA ILE A 169 12.28 -28.76 13.49
C ILE A 169 12.65 -27.30 13.75
N ASP A 170 12.75 -26.94 14.99
CA ASP A 170 13.15 -25.61 15.41
C ASP A 170 14.61 -25.31 15.03
N LEU A 171 15.52 -26.25 15.32
CA LEU A 171 16.94 -26.05 15.01
C LEU A 171 17.20 -25.88 13.51
N ILE A 172 16.62 -26.73 12.66
CA ILE A 172 16.76 -26.61 11.20
C ILE A 172 16.10 -25.32 10.72
N GLY A 173 14.89 -25.03 11.19
CA GLY A 173 14.17 -23.81 10.84
C GLY A 173 14.95 -22.55 11.18
N GLN A 174 15.61 -22.48 12.34
CA GLN A 174 16.48 -21.36 12.70
C GLN A 174 17.72 -21.27 11.78
N ARG A 175 18.34 -22.39 11.40
CA ARG A 175 19.47 -22.38 10.45
C ARG A 175 19.04 -21.86 9.07
N VAL A 176 17.86 -22.27 8.59
CA VAL A 176 17.30 -21.72 7.34
C VAL A 176 17.09 -20.21 7.45
N LEU A 177 16.49 -19.74 8.55
CA LEU A 177 16.27 -18.30 8.77
C LEU A 177 17.57 -17.51 8.88
N GLU A 178 18.60 -18.05 9.55
CA GLU A 178 19.92 -17.40 9.65
C GLU A 178 20.57 -17.25 8.27
N VAL A 179 20.56 -18.31 7.45
CA VAL A 179 21.11 -18.26 6.09
C VAL A 179 20.30 -17.29 5.23
N TRP A 180 18.96 -17.37 5.30
CA TRP A 180 18.06 -16.53 4.52
C TRP A 180 18.17 -15.04 4.89
N GLY A 181 18.22 -14.74 6.20
CA GLY A 181 18.40 -13.38 6.71
C GLY A 181 19.79 -12.80 6.45
N GLY A 182 20.79 -13.64 6.22
CA GLY A 182 22.13 -13.22 5.80
C GLY A 182 22.24 -12.78 4.34
N LEU A 183 21.20 -13.04 3.53
CA LEU A 183 21.18 -12.63 2.14
C LEU A 183 20.86 -11.13 2.03
N PRO A 184 21.62 -10.36 1.23
CA PRO A 184 21.33 -8.94 1.02
C PRO A 184 20.09 -8.79 0.14
N MET A 185 18.91 -8.69 0.78
CA MET A 185 17.58 -8.71 0.15
C MET A 185 17.51 -7.80 -1.09
N LEU A 186 17.93 -6.53 -0.99
CA LEU A 186 17.84 -5.59 -2.10
C LEU A 186 18.56 -6.08 -3.36
N PHE A 187 19.79 -6.61 -3.22
CA PHE A 187 20.54 -7.10 -4.36
C PHE A 187 19.88 -8.32 -5.01
N ILE A 188 19.34 -9.24 -4.20
CA ILE A 188 18.65 -10.42 -4.73
C ILE A 188 17.37 -10.03 -5.44
N VAL A 189 16.57 -9.11 -4.85
CA VAL A 189 15.37 -8.59 -5.50
C VAL A 189 15.73 -7.92 -6.83
N MET A 190 16.77 -7.06 -6.87
CA MET A 190 17.22 -6.42 -8.11
C MET A 190 17.62 -7.44 -9.18
N ILE A 191 18.37 -8.49 -8.82
CA ILE A 191 18.75 -9.58 -9.75
C ILE A 191 17.50 -10.30 -10.26
N LEU A 192 16.61 -10.71 -9.38
CA LEU A 192 15.40 -11.45 -9.75
C LEU A 192 14.46 -10.61 -10.62
N VAL A 193 14.23 -9.34 -10.26
CA VAL A 193 13.39 -8.43 -11.06
C VAL A 193 13.98 -8.20 -12.44
N SER A 194 15.31 -8.12 -12.56
CA SER A 194 15.96 -7.94 -13.89
C SER A 194 15.84 -9.16 -14.81
N MET A 195 15.53 -10.34 -14.27
CA MET A 195 15.33 -11.58 -15.05
C MET A 195 13.91 -11.71 -15.61
N PHE A 196 12.94 -10.96 -15.09
CA PHE A 196 11.53 -11.02 -15.48
C PHE A 196 11.10 -9.69 -16.10
N SER A 197 10.05 -9.73 -16.94
CA SER A 197 9.39 -8.50 -17.38
C SER A 197 8.79 -7.77 -16.16
N PRO A 198 8.89 -6.43 -16.11
CA PRO A 198 8.33 -5.64 -15.02
C PRO A 198 6.85 -5.96 -14.79
N SER A 199 6.51 -6.42 -13.59
CA SER A 199 5.14 -6.79 -13.22
C SER A 199 4.95 -6.66 -11.72
N VAL A 200 3.81 -6.09 -11.32
CA VAL A 200 3.41 -5.99 -9.92
C VAL A 200 3.35 -7.37 -9.23
N TYR A 201 2.91 -8.40 -9.96
CA TYR A 201 2.81 -9.77 -9.43
C TYR A 201 4.18 -10.39 -9.13
N TRP A 202 5.14 -10.26 -10.05
CA TRP A 202 6.49 -10.77 -9.83
C TRP A 202 7.19 -10.06 -8.69
N LEU A 203 7.07 -8.72 -8.65
CA LEU A 203 7.61 -7.92 -7.56
C LEU A 203 7.02 -8.36 -6.21
N PHE A 204 5.71 -8.57 -6.15
CA PHE A 204 5.02 -9.04 -4.95
C PHE A 204 5.54 -10.41 -4.48
N LEU A 205 5.64 -11.39 -5.38
CA LEU A 205 6.13 -12.72 -5.05
C LEU A 205 7.59 -12.69 -4.57
N ILE A 206 8.44 -11.92 -5.24
CA ILE A 206 9.85 -11.80 -4.86
C ILE A 206 9.97 -11.12 -3.49
N MET A 207 9.24 -10.06 -3.21
CA MET A 207 9.25 -9.42 -1.88
C MET A 207 8.67 -10.33 -0.80
N LEU A 208 7.67 -11.15 -1.13
CA LEU A 208 7.08 -12.12 -0.20
C LEU A 208 8.10 -13.16 0.23
N LEU A 209 9.05 -13.57 -0.63
CA LEU A 209 10.12 -14.52 -0.26
C LEU A 209 10.93 -14.07 0.96
N PHE A 210 11.02 -12.77 1.23
CA PHE A 210 11.79 -12.21 2.35
C PHE A 210 10.91 -11.73 3.51
N GLY A 211 9.74 -11.13 3.20
CA GLY A 211 8.90 -10.46 4.19
C GLY A 211 8.33 -11.36 5.30
N TRP A 212 8.14 -12.65 5.04
CA TRP A 212 7.56 -13.58 6.01
C TRP A 212 8.47 -13.87 7.22
N THR A 213 9.78 -13.70 7.08
CA THR A 213 10.76 -14.04 8.12
C THR A 213 10.64 -13.14 9.37
N GLU A 214 10.11 -11.94 9.21
CA GLU A 214 10.06 -10.91 10.25
C GLU A 214 9.21 -11.33 11.46
N LEU A 215 8.09 -12.02 11.24
CA LEU A 215 7.21 -12.49 12.33
C LEU A 215 7.59 -13.83 12.93
N VAL A 216 8.39 -14.63 12.24
CA VAL A 216 8.70 -16.00 12.67
C VAL A 216 9.29 -16.03 14.09
N GLY A 217 10.27 -15.19 14.37
CA GLY A 217 10.94 -15.14 15.67
C GLY A 217 9.98 -14.81 16.82
N LEU A 218 9.10 -13.85 16.62
CA LEU A 218 8.12 -13.44 17.63
C LEU A 218 7.10 -14.55 17.91
N VAL A 219 6.51 -15.09 16.86
CA VAL A 219 5.50 -16.17 16.98
C VAL A 219 6.11 -17.43 17.59
N ARG A 220 7.32 -17.80 17.12
CA ARG A 220 8.08 -18.93 17.67
C ARG A 220 8.29 -18.78 19.19
N ALA A 221 8.74 -17.61 19.64
CA ALA A 221 8.97 -17.36 21.06
C ALA A 221 7.69 -17.51 21.90
N GLU A 222 6.55 -17.01 21.41
CA GLU A 222 5.25 -17.14 22.07
C GLU A 222 4.81 -18.62 22.12
N PHE A 223 5.01 -19.39 21.05
CA PHE A 223 4.66 -20.81 21.03
C PHE A 223 5.57 -21.64 21.93
N LEU A 224 6.89 -21.38 21.95
CA LEU A 224 7.84 -22.02 22.89
C LEU A 224 7.45 -21.78 24.35
N ARG A 225 7.00 -20.57 24.66
CA ARG A 225 6.49 -20.23 25.99
C ARG A 225 5.18 -20.95 26.28
N ALA A 226 4.21 -20.84 25.39
CA ALA A 226 2.85 -21.29 25.59
C ALA A 226 2.73 -22.82 25.70
N ARG A 227 3.53 -23.60 24.96
CA ARG A 227 3.50 -25.06 24.99
C ARG A 227 3.83 -25.65 26.39
N ASN A 228 4.52 -24.88 27.22
CA ASN A 228 4.90 -25.30 28.57
C ASN A 228 3.88 -24.89 29.66
N LEU A 229 2.81 -24.17 29.31
CA LEU A 229 1.78 -23.74 30.24
C LEU A 229 0.86 -24.90 30.64
N ASP A 230 0.35 -24.86 31.86
CA ASP A 230 -0.44 -25.95 32.46
C ASP A 230 -1.69 -26.30 31.65
N TYR A 231 -2.38 -25.32 31.07
CA TYR A 231 -3.57 -25.58 30.26
C TYR A 231 -3.25 -26.35 28.96
N VAL A 232 -2.05 -26.15 28.36
CA VAL A 232 -1.61 -26.88 27.18
C VAL A 232 -1.24 -28.31 27.58
N ARG A 233 -0.47 -28.48 28.65
CA ARG A 233 -0.10 -29.80 29.19
C ARG A 233 -1.33 -30.60 29.59
N ALA A 234 -2.33 -29.97 30.21
CA ALA A 234 -3.59 -30.61 30.52
C ALA A 234 -4.35 -31.09 29.28
N ALA A 235 -4.40 -30.26 28.22
CA ALA A 235 -5.02 -30.62 26.95
C ALA A 235 -4.29 -31.82 26.30
N GLN A 236 -2.96 -31.84 26.32
CA GLN A 236 -2.15 -32.97 25.85
C GLN A 236 -2.43 -34.25 26.65
N ALA A 237 -2.50 -34.16 27.97
CA ALA A 237 -2.81 -35.29 28.85
C ALA A 237 -4.22 -35.88 28.63
N LEU A 238 -5.16 -35.03 28.19
CA LEU A 238 -6.52 -35.43 27.79
C LEU A 238 -6.60 -35.98 26.36
N GLY A 239 -5.49 -36.08 25.64
CA GLY A 239 -5.45 -36.62 24.29
C GLY A 239 -5.98 -35.68 23.19
N VAL A 240 -6.03 -34.36 23.45
CA VAL A 240 -6.40 -33.37 22.42
C VAL A 240 -5.33 -33.37 21.33
N SER A 241 -5.75 -33.37 20.06
CA SER A 241 -4.82 -33.38 18.91
C SER A 241 -3.99 -32.10 18.83
N ASP A 242 -2.77 -32.21 18.30
CA ASP A 242 -1.83 -31.09 18.16
C ASP A 242 -2.43 -29.92 17.37
N ASP A 243 -3.16 -30.19 16.29
CA ASP A 243 -3.84 -29.16 15.52
C ASP A 243 -4.84 -28.37 16.36
N GLN A 244 -5.62 -29.05 17.22
CA GLN A 244 -6.55 -28.37 18.10
C GLN A 244 -5.81 -27.56 19.16
N ILE A 245 -4.71 -28.06 19.69
CA ILE A 245 -3.87 -27.32 20.64
C ILE A 245 -3.29 -26.06 19.98
N ILE A 246 -2.72 -26.19 18.80
CA ILE A 246 -2.14 -25.07 18.05
C ILE A 246 -3.22 -24.04 17.74
N PHE A 247 -4.32 -24.42 17.06
CA PHE A 247 -5.29 -23.46 16.54
C PHE A 247 -6.28 -22.94 17.57
N LYS A 248 -6.68 -23.72 18.57
CA LYS A 248 -7.71 -23.33 19.54
C LYS A 248 -7.12 -22.80 20.86
N HIS A 249 -5.95 -23.30 21.27
CA HIS A 249 -5.41 -22.98 22.59
C HIS A 249 -4.23 -22.00 22.55
N ILE A 250 -3.28 -22.15 21.62
CA ILE A 250 -2.07 -21.31 21.58
C ILE A 250 -2.23 -20.13 20.64
N LEU A 251 -2.61 -20.37 19.39
CA LEU A 251 -2.63 -19.36 18.32
C LEU A 251 -3.46 -18.11 18.67
N PRO A 252 -4.67 -18.20 19.26
CA PRO A 252 -5.46 -17.00 19.59
C PRO A 252 -4.76 -16.05 20.57
N ASN A 253 -3.90 -16.59 21.42
CA ASN A 253 -3.11 -15.80 22.35
C ASN A 253 -1.83 -15.27 21.71
N ALA A 254 -1.13 -16.08 20.92
CA ALA A 254 0.09 -15.72 20.21
C ALA A 254 -0.15 -14.63 19.13
N ILE A 255 -1.27 -14.70 18.38
CA ILE A 255 -1.64 -13.67 17.39
C ILE A 255 -1.74 -12.29 18.02
N SER A 256 -2.15 -12.19 19.29
CA SER A 256 -2.30 -10.90 19.95
C SER A 256 -1.00 -10.10 20.01
N SER A 257 0.12 -10.77 20.27
CA SER A 257 1.45 -10.13 20.26
C SER A 257 1.89 -9.80 18.84
N SER A 258 1.53 -10.66 17.86
CA SER A 258 1.88 -10.46 16.45
C SER A 258 1.11 -9.29 15.80
N LEU A 259 -0.15 -9.05 16.21
CA LEU A 259 -0.95 -7.95 15.67
C LEU A 259 -0.33 -6.57 15.92
N SER A 260 0.40 -6.41 17.03
CA SER A 260 1.09 -5.15 17.32
C SER A 260 2.26 -4.86 16.36
N GLN A 261 2.76 -5.86 15.65
CA GLN A 261 3.85 -5.70 14.68
C GLN A 261 3.36 -5.36 13.26
N ILE A 262 2.08 -5.61 12.96
CA ILE A 262 1.53 -5.38 11.61
C ILE A 262 1.78 -3.96 11.06
N PRO A 263 1.56 -2.86 11.82
CA PRO A 263 1.83 -1.52 11.30
C PRO A 263 3.32 -1.28 11.00
N PHE A 264 4.23 -1.88 11.76
CA PHE A 264 5.68 -1.77 11.52
C PHE A 264 6.09 -2.54 10.28
N MET A 265 5.58 -3.77 10.09
CA MET A 265 5.79 -4.54 8.87
C MET A 265 5.24 -3.80 7.64
N LEU A 266 4.05 -3.20 7.74
CA LEU A 266 3.48 -2.39 6.68
C LEU A 266 4.41 -1.21 6.33
N THR A 267 4.93 -0.52 7.34
CA THR A 267 5.90 0.57 7.17
C THR A 267 7.16 0.09 6.45
N ALA A 268 7.74 -1.04 6.88
CA ALA A 268 8.93 -1.63 6.27
C ALA A 268 8.68 -2.03 4.80
N ASN A 269 7.53 -2.63 4.50
CA ASN A 269 7.15 -3.03 3.15
C ASN A 269 6.96 -1.83 2.21
N ILE A 270 6.36 -0.73 2.69
CA ILE A 270 6.21 0.51 1.90
C ILE A 270 7.59 1.13 1.64
N ILE A 271 8.47 1.17 2.63
CA ILE A 271 9.85 1.68 2.47
C ILE A 271 10.61 0.81 1.45
N ALA A 272 10.53 -0.51 1.55
CA ALA A 272 11.20 -1.42 0.64
C ALA A 272 10.70 -1.26 -0.81
N LEU A 273 9.37 -1.18 -1.02
CA LEU A 273 8.79 -0.91 -2.33
C LEU A 273 9.28 0.44 -2.89
N THR A 274 9.21 1.50 -2.09
CA THR A 274 9.66 2.84 -2.49
C THR A 274 11.15 2.87 -2.85
N ALA A 275 11.99 2.14 -2.09
CA ALA A 275 13.41 2.03 -2.38
C ALA A 275 13.68 1.30 -3.70
N LEU A 276 12.94 0.21 -3.99
CA LEU A 276 13.04 -0.50 -5.27
C LEU A 276 12.58 0.36 -6.44
N ASP A 277 11.47 1.09 -6.29
CA ASP A 277 10.99 2.05 -7.28
C ASP A 277 12.03 3.14 -7.56
N PHE A 278 12.62 3.71 -6.49
CA PHE A 278 13.67 4.73 -6.58
C PHE A 278 14.92 4.21 -7.29
N LEU A 279 15.22 2.93 -7.18
CA LEU A 279 16.35 2.28 -7.86
C LEU A 279 15.99 1.82 -9.28
N GLY A 280 14.73 1.97 -9.72
CA GLY A 280 14.26 1.54 -11.04
C GLY A 280 13.97 0.04 -11.16
N TYR A 281 13.84 -0.67 -10.04
CA TYR A 281 13.53 -2.10 -9.97
C TYR A 281 12.18 -2.40 -9.31
N GLY A 282 11.32 -1.40 -9.21
CA GLY A 282 10.03 -1.50 -8.55
C GLY A 282 8.87 -1.81 -9.49
N LEU A 283 7.84 -0.97 -9.41
CA LEU A 283 6.64 -1.07 -10.23
C LEU A 283 6.91 -0.84 -11.72
N PRO A 284 6.02 -1.31 -12.63
CA PRO A 284 6.12 -1.00 -14.06
C PRO A 284 6.16 0.52 -14.32
N PRO A 285 6.82 0.99 -15.38
CA PRO A 285 7.03 2.43 -15.64
C PRO A 285 5.74 3.25 -15.85
N ASP A 286 4.65 2.60 -16.22
CA ASP A 286 3.31 3.18 -16.40
C ASP A 286 2.53 3.31 -15.09
N ALA A 287 2.95 2.63 -14.03
CA ALA A 287 2.31 2.72 -12.72
C ALA A 287 2.64 4.04 -12.02
N ALA A 288 1.71 4.53 -11.21
CA ALA A 288 2.02 5.63 -10.30
C ALA A 288 2.85 5.11 -9.12
N SER A 289 4.00 5.73 -8.87
CA SER A 289 4.92 5.37 -7.81
C SER A 289 5.49 6.59 -7.11
N LEU A 290 5.52 6.54 -5.77
CA LEU A 290 6.17 7.58 -4.96
C LEU A 290 7.69 7.51 -5.10
N GLY A 291 8.26 6.32 -5.24
CA GLY A 291 9.70 6.13 -5.43
C GLY A 291 10.19 6.63 -6.79
N GLU A 292 9.38 6.45 -7.83
CA GLU A 292 9.67 7.01 -9.17
C GLU A 292 9.69 8.54 -9.14
N LEU A 293 8.75 9.20 -8.44
CA LEU A 293 8.77 10.66 -8.26
C LEU A 293 10.06 11.14 -7.59
N LEU A 294 10.55 10.40 -6.61
CA LEU A 294 11.83 10.71 -5.97
C LEU A 294 13.01 10.54 -6.93
N LEU A 295 12.98 9.49 -7.75
CA LEU A 295 14.01 9.26 -8.78
C LEU A 295 14.01 10.38 -9.83
N GLN A 296 12.83 10.75 -10.33
CA GLN A 296 12.69 11.87 -11.28
C GLN A 296 13.21 13.18 -10.68
N GLY A 297 12.88 13.46 -9.42
CA GLY A 297 13.36 14.64 -8.72
C GLY A 297 14.86 14.64 -8.45
N LYS A 298 15.47 13.47 -8.23
CA LYS A 298 16.94 13.33 -8.18
C LYS A 298 17.60 13.68 -9.53
N ASN A 299 16.94 13.30 -10.62
CA ASN A 299 17.46 13.53 -11.96
C ASN A 299 17.18 14.95 -12.48
N ASN A 300 16.21 15.66 -11.88
CA ASN A 300 15.78 17.01 -12.24
C ASN A 300 15.89 17.95 -11.04
N LEU A 301 17.12 18.38 -10.72
CA LEU A 301 17.38 19.23 -9.54
C LEU A 301 16.70 20.61 -9.61
N ASP A 302 16.38 21.09 -10.81
CA ASP A 302 15.63 22.33 -11.03
C ASP A 302 14.13 22.20 -10.71
N ALA A 303 13.67 20.96 -10.43
CA ALA A 303 12.29 20.63 -10.10
C ALA A 303 12.16 20.09 -8.65
N PRO A 304 12.45 20.90 -7.62
CA PRO A 304 12.46 20.45 -6.22
C PRO A 304 11.10 19.98 -5.72
N TRP A 305 9.99 20.40 -6.33
CA TRP A 305 8.64 19.97 -5.98
C TRP A 305 8.46 18.46 -6.13
N LEU A 306 9.17 17.78 -7.04
CA LEU A 306 9.09 16.33 -7.22
C LEU A 306 9.58 15.59 -5.98
N VAL A 307 10.78 15.92 -5.50
CA VAL A 307 11.34 15.32 -4.28
C VAL A 307 10.55 15.72 -3.05
N LEU A 308 10.25 17.02 -2.91
CA LEU A 308 9.59 17.54 -1.71
C LEU A 308 8.20 16.95 -1.54
N SER A 309 7.38 16.89 -2.58
CA SER A 309 6.02 16.37 -2.50
C SER A 309 6.00 14.85 -2.24
N GLY A 310 6.85 14.08 -2.93
CA GLY A 310 6.98 12.64 -2.71
C GLY A 310 7.51 12.31 -1.31
N SER A 311 8.59 12.97 -0.88
CA SER A 311 9.19 12.75 0.45
C SER A 311 8.25 13.16 1.58
N PHE A 312 7.54 14.29 1.44
CA PHE A 312 6.59 14.77 2.46
C PHE A 312 5.41 13.81 2.61
N THR A 313 4.86 13.31 1.50
CA THR A 313 3.79 12.32 1.51
C THR A 313 4.23 11.04 2.21
N LEU A 314 5.41 10.51 1.86
CA LEU A 314 5.97 9.34 2.53
C LEU A 314 6.20 9.59 4.03
N ALA A 315 6.80 10.72 4.39
CA ALA A 315 7.07 11.07 5.79
C ALA A 315 5.79 11.10 6.63
N ILE A 316 4.70 11.69 6.10
CA ILE A 316 3.39 11.71 6.78
C ILE A 316 2.88 10.29 6.98
N VAL A 317 2.79 9.51 5.91
CA VAL A 317 2.18 8.16 5.96
C VAL A 317 2.99 7.22 6.87
N LEU A 318 4.31 7.18 6.71
CA LEU A 318 5.19 6.34 7.53
C LEU A 318 5.15 6.77 9.01
N SER A 319 5.15 8.07 9.29
CA SER A 319 5.00 8.58 10.66
C SER A 319 3.67 8.17 11.28
N LEU A 320 2.55 8.29 10.54
CA LEU A 320 1.24 7.85 11.01
C LEU A 320 1.25 6.35 11.34
N LEU A 321 1.81 5.52 10.46
CA LEU A 321 1.88 4.06 10.68
C LEU A 321 2.73 3.70 11.90
N ILE A 322 3.88 4.35 12.11
CA ILE A 322 4.74 4.12 13.28
C ILE A 322 3.97 4.46 14.56
N TYR A 323 3.34 5.63 14.63
CA TYR A 323 2.57 6.02 15.81
C TYR A 323 1.33 5.16 16.06
N ILE A 324 0.67 4.67 15.00
CA ILE A 324 -0.41 3.70 15.11
C ILE A 324 0.14 2.38 15.68
N GLY A 325 1.32 1.96 15.21
CA GLY A 325 2.01 0.77 15.71
C GLY A 325 2.35 0.87 17.20
N GLU A 326 2.90 2.00 17.64
CA GLU A 326 3.18 2.25 19.07
C GLU A 326 1.91 2.22 19.91
N ALA A 327 0.85 2.91 19.48
CA ALA A 327 -0.44 2.91 20.18
C ALA A 327 -1.08 1.51 20.22
N ALA A 328 -0.97 0.74 19.14
CA ALA A 328 -1.42 -0.64 19.10
C ALA A 328 -0.59 -1.51 20.07
N ARG A 329 0.73 -1.38 20.04
CA ARG A 329 1.63 -2.11 20.97
C ARG A 329 1.27 -1.84 22.43
N ASP A 330 1.05 -0.57 22.80
CA ASP A 330 0.65 -0.18 24.17
C ASP A 330 -0.71 -0.78 24.57
N ALA A 331 -1.67 -0.83 23.64
CA ALA A 331 -2.99 -1.39 23.88
C ALA A 331 -2.98 -2.93 24.03
N PHE A 332 -2.04 -3.61 23.38
CA PHE A 332 -1.90 -5.06 23.41
C PHE A 332 -0.94 -5.55 24.51
N ASP A 333 -0.19 -4.65 25.18
CA ASP A 333 0.70 -5.03 26.29
C ASP A 333 -0.12 -5.51 27.51
N PRO A 334 0.08 -6.77 27.96
CA PRO A 334 -0.64 -7.32 29.11
C PRO A 334 -0.17 -6.75 30.46
N ARG A 335 0.93 -6.00 30.49
CA ARG A 335 1.53 -5.48 31.73
C ARG A 335 0.99 -4.12 32.18
N ARG A 336 0.12 -3.53 31.40
CA ARG A 336 -0.54 -2.24 31.70
C ARG A 336 -2.04 -2.37 31.92
#